data_ce09a97fa5e02243a45fdb14c2babde8
#
_entry.id   ce09a97fa5e02243a45fdb14c2babde8
#
_cell.length_a   1.000
_cell.length_b   1.000
_cell.length_c   1.000
_cell.angle_alpha   90.00
_cell.angle_beta   90.00
_cell.angle_gamma   90.00
#
_symmetry.space_group_name_H-M   'P 1'
#
loop_
_entity.id
_entity.type
_entity.pdbx_description
1 polymer ?
#
loop_
_entity_poly.entity_id
_entity_poly.type
_entity_poly.pdbx_seq_one_letter_code
_entity_poly.pdbx_strand_id
1 'polypeptide(L)'
;TGTQSSAIPSSMYLVAGSAFLLCAGVSKLLPKIPRQSAVKNQEILDNTPPRKSVIYLFIANLLLWTCNSMYLINMPLFVINELHLNKELAGTLMGTAAGLEIPVMILAGYLTKYFSKKRLMMIALVSGLAFYSSLLFAEQTWQLIGLQMLNAIFIGITATIGMVYFQDLMPTKMGTATTLFSNAAKSSW
;
A
#
# COMPACT_ATOMS: atom_id res chain seq x y z
N THR A 1 30.91 22.77 -16.99
CA THR A 1 31.02 21.36 -17.30
C THR A 1 31.20 20.56 -16.01
N GLY A 2 30.14 20.32 -15.31
CA GLY A 2 30.11 19.48 -14.13
C GLY A 2 28.84 18.66 -14.24
N THR A 3 28.97 17.43 -14.75
CA THR A 3 27.96 16.39 -14.68
C THR A 3 27.78 16.05 -13.22
N GLN A 4 26.92 16.81 -12.50
CA GLN A 4 26.27 16.24 -11.35
C GLN A 4 25.22 15.28 -11.91
N SER A 5 25.58 14.02 -12.00
CA SER A 5 24.62 12.93 -12.09
C SER A 5 23.76 13.03 -10.82
N SER A 6 22.65 13.68 -10.92
CA SER A 6 21.59 13.65 -9.91
C SER A 6 20.91 12.28 -10.05
N ALA A 7 21.68 11.24 -9.74
CA ALA A 7 21.11 9.93 -9.53
C ALA A 7 20.01 10.13 -8.48
N ILE A 8 18.75 10.03 -8.89
CA ILE A 8 17.68 9.73 -7.92
C ILE A 8 18.27 8.57 -7.14
N PRO A 9 18.52 8.78 -5.86
CA PRO A 9 19.41 7.88 -5.19
C PRO A 9 18.79 6.49 -5.30
N SER A 10 19.54 5.56 -5.88
CA SER A 10 19.26 4.13 -5.81
C SER A 10 18.88 3.71 -4.38
N SER A 11 19.28 4.50 -3.40
CA SER A 11 18.82 4.50 -2.01
C SER A 11 17.31 4.56 -1.86
N MET A 12 16.56 5.28 -2.68
CA MET A 12 15.10 5.37 -2.59
C MET A 12 14.44 4.01 -2.90
N TYR A 13 14.90 3.34 -3.94
CA TYR A 13 14.40 2.02 -4.30
C TYR A 13 14.85 0.95 -3.30
N LEU A 14 16.05 1.11 -2.74
CA LEU A 14 16.54 0.24 -1.67
C LEU A 14 15.70 0.42 -0.39
N VAL A 15 15.34 1.65 -0.04
CA VAL A 15 14.45 1.94 1.11
C VAL A 15 13.06 1.36 0.86
N ALA A 16 12.47 1.57 -0.32
CA ALA A 16 11.18 1.00 -0.67
C ALA A 16 11.23 -0.54 -0.64
N GLY A 17 12.23 -1.15 -1.27
CA GLY A 17 12.43 -2.60 -1.27
C GLY A 17 12.61 -3.18 0.14
N SER A 18 13.42 -2.53 0.98
CA SER A 18 13.60 -2.95 2.37
C SER A 18 12.32 -2.81 3.20
N ALA A 19 11.56 -1.74 3.00
CA ALA A 19 10.26 -1.55 3.65
C ALA A 19 9.26 -2.65 3.25
N PHE A 20 9.23 -3.04 1.96
CA PHE A 20 8.39 -4.17 1.50
C PHE A 20 8.82 -5.51 2.11
N LEU A 21 10.11 -5.78 2.21
CA LEU A 21 10.62 -6.99 2.84
C LEU A 21 10.28 -7.03 4.34
N LEU A 22 10.40 -5.90 5.04
CA LEU A 22 9.98 -5.78 6.43
C LEU A 22 8.47 -5.98 6.58
N CYS A 23 7.65 -5.40 5.70
CA CYS A 23 6.20 -5.62 5.68
C CYS A 23 5.84 -7.09 5.42
N ALA A 24 6.54 -7.76 4.52
CA ALA A 24 6.35 -9.19 4.25
C ALA A 24 6.70 -10.03 5.50
N GLY A 25 7.76 -9.68 6.22
CA GLY A 25 8.13 -10.29 7.49
C GLY A 25 7.06 -10.09 8.56
N VAL A 26 6.63 -8.86 8.77
CA VAL A 26 5.59 -8.49 9.74
C VAL A 26 4.24 -9.15 9.38
N SER A 27 3.91 -9.26 8.09
CA SER A 27 2.68 -9.94 7.63
C SER A 27 2.61 -11.41 8.04
N LYS A 28 3.75 -12.10 8.20
CA LYS A 28 3.78 -13.48 8.71
C LYS A 28 3.45 -13.56 10.20
N LEU A 29 3.76 -12.51 10.96
CA LEU A 29 3.48 -12.41 12.39
C LEU A 29 2.03 -12.01 12.71
N LEU A 30 1.28 -11.54 11.70
CA LEU A 30 -0.12 -11.19 11.88
C LEU A 30 -0.97 -12.46 12.14
N PRO A 31 -1.81 -12.45 13.19
CA PRO A 31 -2.69 -13.58 13.50
C PRO A 31 -3.69 -13.80 12.36
N LYS A 32 -4.04 -15.06 12.12
CA LYS A 32 -5.15 -15.41 11.24
C LYS A 32 -6.45 -15.01 11.93
N ILE A 33 -7.07 -13.93 11.49
CA ILE A 33 -8.40 -13.56 11.97
C ILE A 33 -9.40 -14.52 11.31
N PRO A 34 -10.19 -15.28 12.08
CA PRO A 34 -11.22 -16.15 11.53
C PRO A 34 -12.24 -15.30 10.79
N ARG A 35 -12.77 -15.84 9.68
CA ARG A 35 -13.83 -15.21 8.89
C ARG A 35 -15.06 -15.03 9.76
N GLN A 36 -15.35 -13.83 10.19
CA GLN A 36 -16.62 -13.55 10.87
C GLN A 36 -17.76 -13.69 9.84
N SER A 37 -18.44 -14.83 9.89
CA SER A 37 -19.80 -14.92 9.36
C SER A 37 -20.68 -14.00 10.18
N ALA A 38 -21.55 -13.25 9.54
CA ALA A 38 -22.39 -12.19 10.08
C ALA A 38 -23.46 -12.66 11.12
N VAL A 39 -23.19 -13.70 11.90
CA VAL A 39 -24.10 -14.24 12.90
C VAL A 39 -23.30 -14.62 14.14
N LYS A 40 -23.19 -13.73 15.10
CA LYS A 40 -23.34 -13.98 16.53
C LYS A 40 -22.97 -12.76 17.37
N ASN A 41 -23.98 -12.03 17.77
CA ASN A 41 -23.87 -10.81 18.60
C ASN A 41 -23.64 -11.09 20.11
N GLN A 42 -23.21 -12.24 20.54
CA GLN A 42 -23.23 -12.57 21.98
C GLN A 42 -21.92 -13.09 22.61
N GLU A 43 -20.83 -13.30 21.84
CA GLU A 43 -19.54 -13.72 22.42
C GLU A 43 -18.41 -12.69 22.23
N ILE A 44 -18.73 -11.42 21.94
CA ILE A 44 -17.73 -10.38 21.59
C ILE A 44 -17.12 -9.74 22.84
N LEU A 45 -17.54 -10.11 24.06
CA LEU A 45 -17.21 -9.35 25.27
C LEU A 45 -15.81 -9.59 25.84
N ASP A 46 -15.03 -10.57 25.37
CA ASP A 46 -13.76 -10.92 26.04
C ASP A 46 -12.52 -11.12 25.13
N ASN A 47 -12.60 -10.84 23.84
CA ASN A 47 -11.43 -10.92 22.95
C ASN A 47 -10.91 -9.55 22.55
N THR A 48 -10.30 -8.83 23.47
CA THR A 48 -9.41 -7.72 23.11
C THR A 48 -8.23 -8.30 22.34
N PRO A 49 -7.98 -7.85 21.09
CA PRO A 49 -6.87 -8.36 20.31
C PRO A 49 -5.56 -8.12 21.06
N PRO A 50 -4.59 -9.03 20.99
CA PRO A 50 -3.31 -8.81 21.64
C PRO A 50 -2.71 -7.51 21.13
N ARG A 51 -2.39 -6.60 22.05
CA ARG A 51 -1.82 -5.27 21.77
C ARG A 51 -0.68 -5.31 20.76
N LYS A 52 0.10 -6.38 20.77
CA LYS A 52 1.19 -6.64 19.81
C LYS A 52 0.70 -6.72 18.36
N SER A 53 -0.44 -7.35 18.10
CA SER A 53 -0.99 -7.48 16.75
C SER A 53 -1.43 -6.15 16.16
N VAL A 54 -2.00 -5.27 16.99
CA VAL A 54 -2.39 -3.91 16.58
C VAL A 54 -1.14 -3.09 16.23
N ILE A 55 -0.08 -3.18 17.05
CA ILE A 55 1.19 -2.50 16.81
C ILE A 55 1.84 -2.98 15.51
N TYR A 56 1.92 -4.30 15.29
CA TYR A 56 2.50 -4.85 14.05
C TYR A 56 1.71 -4.41 12.81
N LEU A 57 0.37 -4.41 12.90
CA LEU A 57 -0.46 -3.93 11.79
C LEU A 57 -0.25 -2.44 11.54
N PHE A 58 -0.14 -1.63 12.60
CA PHE A 58 0.11 -0.19 12.50
C PHE A 58 1.47 0.07 11.81
N ILE A 59 2.53 -0.60 12.24
CA ILE A 59 3.88 -0.46 11.65
C ILE A 59 3.87 -0.89 10.18
N ALA A 60 3.25 -2.04 9.87
CA ALA A 60 3.16 -2.52 8.49
C ALA A 60 2.42 -1.50 7.60
N ASN A 61 1.30 -0.98 8.08
CA ASN A 61 0.50 0.00 7.34
C ASN A 61 1.25 1.33 7.17
N LEU A 62 1.94 1.80 8.21
CA LEU A 62 2.80 2.98 8.16
C LEU A 62 3.88 2.83 7.07
N LEU A 63 4.58 1.70 7.04
CA LEU A 63 5.62 1.43 6.04
C LEU A 63 5.05 1.41 4.61
N LEU A 64 3.89 0.80 4.40
CA LEU A 64 3.23 0.76 3.08
C LEU A 64 2.82 2.16 2.62
N TRP A 65 2.26 2.97 3.51
CA TRP A 65 1.91 4.36 3.19
C TRP A 65 3.13 5.23 2.95
N THR A 66 4.24 5.00 3.68
CA THR A 66 5.51 5.70 3.44
C THR A 66 6.05 5.40 2.03
N CYS A 67 6.00 4.14 1.58
CA CYS A 67 6.35 3.79 0.19
C CYS A 67 5.48 4.53 -0.82
N ASN A 68 4.17 4.62 -0.58
CA ASN A 68 3.27 5.36 -1.45
C ASN A 68 3.55 6.86 -1.45
N SER A 69 3.80 7.46 -0.30
CA SER A 69 4.15 8.90 -0.21
C SER A 69 5.45 9.20 -0.93
N MET A 70 6.46 8.34 -0.80
CA MET A 70 7.71 8.46 -1.58
C MET A 70 7.45 8.41 -3.09
N TYR A 71 6.56 7.52 -3.55
CA TYR A 71 6.16 7.48 -4.95
C TYR A 71 5.50 8.79 -5.39
N LEU A 72 4.52 9.27 -4.64
CA LEU A 72 3.78 10.50 -4.99
C LEU A 72 4.68 11.74 -5.10
N ILE A 73 5.70 11.84 -4.24
CA ILE A 73 6.63 12.96 -4.24
C ILE A 73 7.68 12.81 -5.35
N ASN A 74 8.24 11.62 -5.52
CA ASN A 74 9.39 11.43 -6.39
C ASN A 74 9.02 11.09 -7.84
N MET A 75 7.84 10.54 -8.12
CA MET A 75 7.46 10.17 -9.48
C MET A 75 7.41 11.37 -10.45
N PRO A 76 6.83 12.52 -10.09
CA PRO A 76 6.90 13.70 -10.95
C PRO A 76 8.33 14.17 -11.21
N LEU A 77 9.17 14.14 -10.18
CA LEU A 77 10.58 14.54 -10.29
C LEU A 77 11.37 13.58 -11.20
N PHE A 78 11.11 12.28 -11.07
CA PHE A 78 11.72 11.24 -11.91
C PHE A 78 11.37 11.46 -13.39
N VAL A 79 10.09 11.66 -13.70
CA VAL A 79 9.62 11.86 -15.08
C VAL A 79 10.23 13.12 -15.71
N ILE A 80 10.34 14.20 -14.94
CA ILE A 80 10.81 15.50 -15.45
C ILE A 80 12.33 15.58 -15.50
N ASN A 81 13.01 15.18 -14.43
CA ASN A 81 14.45 15.42 -14.25
C ASN A 81 15.33 14.30 -14.81
N GLU A 82 14.89 13.04 -14.73
CA GLU A 82 15.69 11.90 -15.17
C GLU A 82 15.30 11.44 -16.58
N LEU A 83 14.01 11.30 -16.84
CA LEU A 83 13.54 10.86 -18.15
C LEU A 83 13.39 12.00 -19.15
N HIS A 84 13.54 13.27 -18.72
CA HIS A 84 13.37 14.46 -19.53
C HIS A 84 12.06 14.50 -20.33
N LEU A 85 11.01 13.88 -19.78
CA LEU A 85 9.69 13.82 -20.40
C LEU A 85 8.82 15.01 -19.97
N ASN A 86 7.73 15.24 -20.72
CA ASN A 86 6.84 16.36 -20.46
C ASN A 86 6.20 16.31 -19.07
N LYS A 87 6.04 17.49 -18.44
CA LYS A 87 5.34 17.66 -17.16
C LYS A 87 3.91 17.12 -17.19
N GLU A 88 3.25 17.21 -18.35
CA GLU A 88 1.90 16.68 -18.56
C GLU A 88 1.82 15.16 -18.37
N LEU A 89 2.91 14.44 -18.67
CA LEU A 89 2.97 13.00 -18.46
C LEU A 89 2.94 12.64 -16.97
N ALA A 90 3.59 13.41 -16.11
CA ALA A 90 3.55 13.19 -14.67
C ALA A 90 2.11 13.30 -14.14
N GLY A 91 1.36 14.31 -14.61
CA GLY A 91 -0.07 14.46 -14.30
C GLY A 91 -0.92 13.30 -14.83
N THR A 92 -0.66 12.86 -16.06
CA THR A 92 -1.35 11.72 -16.67
C THR A 92 -1.09 10.41 -15.91
N LEU A 93 0.14 10.16 -15.48
CA LEU A 93 0.50 8.99 -14.69
C LEU A 93 -0.21 8.97 -13.34
N MET A 94 -0.24 10.11 -12.65
CA MET A 94 -0.96 10.22 -11.38
C MET A 94 -2.47 10.11 -11.55
N GLY A 95 -3.01 10.73 -12.61
CA GLY A 95 -4.44 10.63 -12.93
C GLY A 95 -4.86 9.20 -13.29
N THR A 96 -4.05 8.48 -14.08
CA THR A 96 -4.31 7.06 -14.40
C THR A 96 -4.19 6.16 -13.18
N ALA A 97 -3.21 6.39 -12.31
CA ALA A 97 -3.09 5.66 -11.05
C ALA A 97 -4.37 5.81 -10.20
N ALA A 98 -4.76 7.06 -9.91
CA ALA A 98 -5.96 7.35 -9.12
C ALA A 98 -7.24 6.82 -9.78
N GLY A 99 -7.36 6.91 -11.11
CA GLY A 99 -8.50 6.37 -11.85
C GLY A 99 -8.60 4.86 -11.77
N LEU A 100 -7.47 4.14 -11.77
CA LEU A 100 -7.43 2.69 -11.64
C LEU A 100 -7.60 2.22 -10.18
N GLU A 101 -7.22 3.02 -9.19
CA GLU A 101 -7.41 2.69 -7.78
C GLU A 101 -8.89 2.48 -7.41
N ILE A 102 -9.79 3.31 -7.93
CA ILE A 102 -11.22 3.24 -7.60
C ILE A 102 -11.82 1.87 -7.94
N PRO A 103 -11.74 1.36 -9.18
CA PRO A 103 -12.26 0.02 -9.51
C PRO A 103 -11.55 -1.09 -8.73
N VAL A 104 -10.25 -0.95 -8.47
CA VAL A 104 -9.50 -1.93 -7.67
C VAL A 104 -9.98 -1.95 -6.22
N MET A 105 -10.26 -0.79 -5.60
CA MET A 105 -10.83 -0.72 -4.26
C MET A 105 -12.19 -1.43 -4.16
N ILE A 106 -13.06 -1.21 -5.15
CA ILE A 106 -14.37 -1.88 -5.22
C ILE A 106 -14.18 -3.39 -5.36
N LEU A 107 -13.30 -3.80 -6.26
CA LEU A 107 -12.99 -5.22 -6.50
C LEU A 107 -12.37 -5.86 -5.24
N ALA A 108 -11.44 -5.18 -4.57
CA ALA A 108 -10.84 -5.64 -3.33
C ALA A 108 -11.89 -5.89 -2.24
N GLY A 109 -12.83 -4.95 -2.07
CA GLY A 109 -13.97 -5.12 -1.17
C GLY A 109 -14.81 -6.35 -1.52
N TYR A 110 -15.14 -6.55 -2.81
CA TYR A 110 -15.87 -7.72 -3.27
C TYR A 110 -15.11 -9.04 -3.05
N LEU A 111 -13.81 -9.04 -3.33
CA LEU A 111 -12.94 -10.22 -3.18
C LEU A 111 -12.80 -10.68 -1.72
N THR A 112 -13.10 -9.85 -0.72
CA THR A 112 -13.13 -10.29 0.68
C THR A 112 -14.15 -11.40 0.95
N LYS A 113 -15.15 -11.55 0.08
CA LYS A 113 -16.12 -12.63 0.16
C LYS A 113 -15.50 -14.01 -0.16
N TYR A 114 -14.52 -14.02 -1.05
CA TYR A 114 -13.91 -15.26 -1.57
C TYR A 114 -12.54 -15.53 -0.98
N PHE A 115 -11.75 -14.48 -0.75
CA PHE A 115 -10.37 -14.59 -0.27
C PHE A 115 -10.23 -14.05 1.15
N SER A 116 -9.31 -14.63 1.91
CA SER A 116 -8.98 -14.10 3.23
C SER A 116 -8.25 -12.75 3.08
N LYS A 117 -8.50 -11.83 4.00
CA LYS A 117 -7.86 -10.50 4.03
C LYS A 117 -6.34 -10.60 3.99
N LYS A 118 -5.76 -11.63 4.65
CA LYS A 118 -4.32 -11.90 4.60
C LYS A 118 -3.83 -12.21 3.19
N ARG A 119 -4.57 -13.00 2.40
CA ARG A 119 -4.19 -13.29 1.00
C ARG A 119 -4.23 -12.03 0.14
N LEU A 120 -5.26 -11.20 0.31
CA LEU A 120 -5.38 -9.94 -0.42
C LEU A 120 -4.22 -8.99 -0.08
N MET A 121 -3.86 -8.87 1.20
CA MET A 121 -2.69 -8.08 1.60
C MET A 121 -1.38 -8.63 1.02
N MET A 122 -1.21 -9.95 0.91
CA MET A 122 -0.05 -10.55 0.25
C MET A 122 -0.01 -10.22 -1.25
N ILE A 123 -1.16 -10.21 -1.93
CA ILE A 123 -1.26 -9.79 -3.33
C ILE A 123 -0.84 -8.32 -3.46
N ALA A 124 -1.31 -7.44 -2.58
CA ALA A 124 -0.90 -6.04 -2.56
C ALA A 124 0.61 -5.89 -2.40
N LEU A 125 1.22 -6.61 -1.44
CA LEU A 125 2.66 -6.58 -1.20
C LEU A 125 3.46 -7.04 -2.43
N VAL A 126 3.05 -8.15 -3.06
CA VAL A 126 3.71 -8.67 -4.27
C VAL A 126 3.56 -7.69 -5.44
N SER A 127 2.37 -7.11 -5.62
CA SER A 127 2.13 -6.09 -6.66
C SER A 127 2.98 -4.83 -6.43
N GLY A 128 3.10 -4.37 -5.19
CA GLY A 128 3.94 -3.24 -4.83
C GLY A 128 5.42 -3.54 -5.07
N LEU A 129 5.90 -4.71 -4.66
CA LEU A 129 7.28 -5.14 -4.92
C LEU A 129 7.57 -5.21 -6.42
N ALA A 130 6.67 -5.82 -7.20
CA ALA A 130 6.78 -5.90 -8.65
C ALA A 130 6.78 -4.50 -9.29
N PHE A 131 5.89 -3.60 -8.84
CA PHE A 131 5.84 -2.21 -9.30
C PHE A 131 7.18 -1.49 -9.11
N TYR A 132 7.69 -1.44 -7.88
CA TYR A 132 8.93 -0.73 -7.57
C TYR A 132 10.16 -1.37 -8.21
N SER A 133 10.20 -2.70 -8.35
CA SER A 133 11.27 -3.39 -9.06
C SER A 133 11.25 -3.11 -10.55
N SER A 134 10.06 -3.09 -11.16
CA SER A 134 9.91 -2.82 -12.60
C SER A 134 10.17 -1.34 -12.93
N LEU A 135 9.94 -0.44 -11.99
CA LEU A 135 10.21 0.99 -12.17
C LEU A 135 11.71 1.28 -12.37
N LEU A 136 12.60 0.43 -11.84
CA LEU A 136 14.05 0.54 -12.06
C LEU A 136 14.46 0.35 -13.52
N PHE A 137 13.66 -0.35 -14.31
CA PHE A 137 13.94 -0.70 -15.70
C PHE A 137 13.02 0.03 -16.69
N ALA A 138 12.14 0.91 -16.19
CA ALA A 138 11.17 1.61 -17.00
C ALA A 138 11.77 2.91 -17.57
N GLU A 139 12.01 2.92 -18.87
CA GLU A 139 12.54 4.08 -19.60
C GLU A 139 11.49 4.70 -20.53
N GLN A 140 10.46 3.94 -20.91
CA GLN A 140 9.49 4.35 -21.92
C GLN A 140 8.14 4.73 -21.30
N THR A 141 7.49 5.72 -21.87
CA THR A 141 6.17 6.24 -21.40
C THR A 141 5.11 5.16 -21.26
N TRP A 142 5.01 4.25 -22.26
CA TRP A 142 4.01 3.19 -22.23
C TRP A 142 4.25 2.18 -21.08
N GLN A 143 5.52 1.93 -20.74
CA GLN A 143 5.89 1.09 -19.61
C GLN A 143 5.45 1.72 -18.30
N LEU A 144 5.71 3.03 -18.12
CA LEU A 144 5.29 3.78 -16.95
C LEU A 144 3.76 3.77 -16.77
N ILE A 145 3.00 3.93 -17.86
CA ILE A 145 1.53 3.85 -17.83
C ILE A 145 1.07 2.44 -17.47
N GLY A 146 1.65 1.42 -18.08
CA GLY A 146 1.32 0.02 -17.77
C GLY A 146 1.59 -0.36 -16.31
N LEU A 147 2.67 0.16 -15.74
CA LEU A 147 3.02 -0.06 -14.34
C LEU A 147 2.01 0.53 -13.36
N GLN A 148 1.22 1.56 -13.77
CA GLN A 148 0.18 2.12 -12.90
C GLN A 148 -0.88 1.09 -12.51
N MET A 149 -1.07 0.04 -13.30
CA MET A 149 -1.97 -1.07 -12.94
C MET A 149 -1.48 -1.80 -11.68
N LEU A 150 -0.18 -2.09 -11.59
CA LEU A 150 0.42 -2.72 -10.40
C LEU A 150 0.35 -1.79 -9.18
N ASN A 151 0.60 -0.50 -9.40
CA ASN A 151 0.48 0.51 -8.35
C ASN A 151 -0.96 0.60 -7.82
N ALA A 152 -1.95 0.66 -8.72
CA ALA A 152 -3.37 0.70 -8.35
C ALA A 152 -3.80 -0.54 -7.57
N ILE A 153 -3.33 -1.73 -7.95
CA ILE A 153 -3.59 -2.97 -7.20
C ILE A 153 -2.98 -2.87 -5.79
N PHE A 154 -1.73 -2.42 -5.69
CA PHE A 154 -1.04 -2.25 -4.42
C PHE A 154 -1.80 -1.28 -3.50
N ILE A 155 -2.06 -0.05 -3.96
CA ILE A 155 -2.69 0.98 -3.14
C ILE A 155 -4.17 0.68 -2.88
N GLY A 156 -4.94 0.29 -3.92
CA GLY A 156 -6.37 0.00 -3.79
C GLY A 156 -6.65 -1.12 -2.79
N ILE A 157 -5.87 -2.20 -2.81
CA ILE A 157 -6.02 -3.28 -1.84
C ILE A 157 -5.54 -2.82 -0.45
N THR A 158 -4.39 -2.15 -0.36
CA THR A 158 -3.84 -1.69 0.93
C THR A 158 -4.79 -0.73 1.64
N ALA A 159 -5.36 0.23 0.92
CA ALA A 159 -6.31 1.19 1.47
C ALA A 159 -7.60 0.50 1.95
N THR A 160 -8.18 -0.37 1.13
CA THR A 160 -9.45 -1.03 1.44
C THR A 160 -9.29 -2.08 2.53
N ILE A 161 -8.36 -3.02 2.33
CA ILE A 161 -8.20 -4.17 3.23
C ILE A 161 -7.48 -3.77 4.51
N GLY A 162 -6.53 -2.84 4.44
CA GLY A 162 -5.84 -2.31 5.61
C GLY A 162 -6.83 -1.73 6.61
N MET A 163 -7.74 -0.87 6.17
CA MET A 163 -8.77 -0.28 7.03
C MET A 163 -9.69 -1.35 7.65
N VAL A 164 -10.20 -2.27 6.84
CA VAL A 164 -11.06 -3.37 7.33
C VAL A 164 -10.32 -4.27 8.32
N TYR A 165 -9.03 -4.49 8.10
CA TYR A 165 -8.21 -5.31 8.99
C TYR A 165 -8.07 -4.67 10.39
N PHE A 166 -7.89 -3.34 10.46
CA PHE A 166 -7.90 -2.61 11.73
C PHE A 166 -9.25 -2.69 12.44
N GLN A 167 -10.36 -2.55 11.69
CA GLN A 167 -11.71 -2.65 12.23
C GLN A 167 -12.02 -4.05 12.77
N ASP A 168 -11.56 -5.09 12.10
CA ASP A 168 -11.71 -6.47 12.57
C ASP A 168 -10.89 -6.77 13.84
N LEU A 169 -9.72 -6.15 13.96
CA LEU A 169 -8.92 -6.29 15.16
C LEU A 169 -9.56 -5.58 16.37
N MET A 170 -10.34 -4.53 16.13
CA MET A 170 -10.96 -3.72 17.22
C MET A 170 -12.46 -3.52 16.98
N PRO A 171 -13.26 -4.59 16.99
CA PRO A 171 -14.67 -4.53 16.64
C PRO A 171 -15.49 -3.66 17.62
N THR A 172 -15.07 -3.56 18.88
CA THR A 172 -15.71 -2.73 19.90
C THR A 172 -15.29 -1.26 19.88
N LYS A 173 -14.21 -0.94 19.12
CA LYS A 173 -13.60 0.40 19.05
C LYS A 173 -13.34 0.81 17.59
N MET A 174 -14.35 0.70 16.74
CA MET A 174 -14.23 0.99 15.30
C MET A 174 -13.70 2.41 15.00
N GLY A 175 -14.10 3.40 15.80
CA GLY A 175 -13.59 4.77 15.67
C GLY A 175 -12.07 4.84 15.90
N THR A 176 -11.58 4.18 16.96
CA THR A 176 -10.13 4.09 17.24
C THR A 176 -9.39 3.35 16.13
N ALA A 177 -9.96 2.28 15.58
CA ALA A 177 -9.40 1.52 14.48
C ALA A 177 -9.21 2.40 13.23
N THR A 178 -10.24 3.14 12.86
CA THR A 178 -10.20 4.07 11.72
C THR A 178 -9.20 5.22 11.96
N THR A 179 -9.13 5.74 13.18
CA THR A 179 -8.16 6.79 13.53
C THR A 179 -6.73 6.29 13.45
N LEU A 180 -6.43 5.07 13.93
CA LEU A 180 -5.11 4.47 13.83
C LEU A 180 -4.70 4.27 12.36
N PHE A 181 -5.61 3.76 11.52
CA PHE A 181 -5.37 3.62 10.09
C PHE A 181 -5.07 4.99 9.43
N SER A 182 -5.92 5.99 9.70
CA SER A 182 -5.75 7.34 9.14
C SER A 182 -4.49 8.03 9.63
N ASN A 183 -4.11 7.83 10.91
CA ASN A 183 -2.87 8.37 11.45
C ASN A 183 -1.65 7.70 10.82
N ALA A 184 -1.66 6.38 10.60
CA ALA A 184 -0.59 5.70 9.87
C ALA A 184 -0.42 6.29 8.45
N ALA A 185 -1.53 6.55 7.76
CA ALA A 185 -1.49 7.17 6.43
C ALA A 185 -0.97 8.63 6.47
N LYS A 186 -1.41 9.44 7.44
CA LYS A 186 -0.98 10.83 7.58
C LYS A 186 0.45 10.99 8.06
N SER A 187 0.93 10.10 8.95
CA SER A 187 2.29 10.14 9.47
C SER A 187 3.34 9.72 8.45
N SER A 188 2.91 9.23 7.29
CA SER A 188 3.79 8.83 6.18
C SER A 188 4.13 9.98 5.23
N TRP A 189 3.48 11.12 5.39
CA TRP A 189 3.72 12.36 4.63
C TRP A 189 4.71 13.24 5.41
#